data_2a4761ca7aa4c21d31c5d3b2c66fcbc0
#
_entry.id   2a4761ca7aa4c21d31c5d3b2c66fcbc0
#
_cell.length_a   1.000
_cell.length_b   1.000
_cell.length_c   1.000
_cell.angle_alpha   90.00
_cell.angle_beta   90.00
_cell.angle_gamma   90.00
#
_symmetry.space_group_name_H-M   'P 1'
#
loop_
_entity.id
_entity.type
_entity.pdbx_description
1 polymer ?
#
loop_
_entity_poly.entity_id
_entity_poly.type
_entity_poly.pdbx_seq_one_letter_code
_entity_poly.pdbx_strand_id
1 'polypeptide(L)'
;MRSKSQDASAARLFHNPRMASYAVNPDAVAQAERLIQARQYVLDSEWGDVQPKAADENAYLESHSWEEYAAWHLGLTEGATDGTKARYAFVYGDFRRLHRTGLIACVYRAASWRHKDVELAAHDLLQLLDRVSG
;
A
#
# COMPACT_ATOMS: atom_id res chain seq x y z
N MET A 1 1.21 11.93 32.03
CA MET A 1 1.71 10.78 31.27
C MET A 1 0.56 9.84 30.97
N ARG A 2 0.50 9.36 29.74
CA ARG A 2 -0.56 8.43 29.38
C ARG A 2 -0.33 7.05 29.96
N SER A 3 -1.43 6.39 30.31
CA SER A 3 -1.37 5.03 30.81
C SER A 3 -1.12 4.05 29.68
N LYS A 4 -0.63 2.86 30.02
CA LYS A 4 -0.45 1.81 29.04
C LYS A 4 -1.75 1.36 28.41
N SER A 5 -2.87 1.43 29.13
CA SER A 5 -4.16 1.03 28.57
C SER A 5 -4.60 1.99 27.47
N GLN A 6 -4.30 3.27 27.58
CA GLN A 6 -4.57 4.23 26.51
C GLN A 6 -3.74 3.91 25.28
N ASP A 7 -2.47 3.59 25.49
CA ASP A 7 -1.58 3.23 24.36
C ASP A 7 -2.06 1.96 23.67
N ALA A 8 -2.50 0.97 24.42
CA ALA A 8 -3.04 -0.25 23.85
C ALA A 8 -4.31 0.01 23.03
N SER A 9 -5.19 0.90 23.51
CA SER A 9 -6.38 1.29 22.77
C SER A 9 -6.04 1.99 21.49
N ALA A 10 -5.06 2.90 21.52
CA ALA A 10 -4.60 3.61 20.33
C ALA A 10 -4.04 2.63 19.31
N ALA A 11 -3.25 1.65 19.76
CA ALA A 11 -2.70 0.64 18.86
C ALA A 11 -3.80 -0.15 18.16
N ARG A 12 -4.86 -0.51 18.88
CA ARG A 12 -5.99 -1.22 18.27
C ARG A 12 -6.72 -0.37 17.25
N LEU A 13 -6.85 0.94 17.50
CA LEU A 13 -7.48 1.84 16.55
C LEU A 13 -6.70 1.90 15.24
N PHE A 14 -5.36 1.85 15.30
CA PHE A 14 -4.55 1.86 14.09
C PHE A 14 -4.70 0.59 13.25
N HIS A 15 -5.18 -0.49 13.82
CA HIS A 15 -5.48 -1.70 13.07
C HIS A 15 -6.87 -1.69 12.46
N ASN A 16 -7.68 -0.69 12.75
CA ASN A 16 -9.00 -0.52 12.16
C ASN A 16 -8.88 0.51 11.04
N PRO A 17 -8.97 0.11 9.75
CA PRO A 17 -8.77 1.03 8.62
C PRO A 17 -9.69 2.24 8.62
N ARG A 18 -10.88 2.13 9.22
CA ARG A 18 -11.81 3.26 9.29
C ARG A 18 -11.33 4.35 10.24
N MET A 19 -10.55 3.98 11.25
CA MET A 19 -10.11 4.88 12.31
C MET A 19 -8.62 5.23 12.17
N ALA A 20 -7.89 4.49 11.36
CA ALA A 20 -6.48 4.76 11.12
C ALA A 20 -6.32 6.00 10.24
N SER A 21 -5.23 6.71 10.44
CA SER A 21 -4.81 7.79 9.56
C SER A 21 -3.60 7.32 8.77
N TYR A 22 -3.52 7.76 7.51
CA TYR A 22 -2.44 7.36 6.62
C TYR A 22 -1.82 8.58 5.96
N ALA A 23 -0.49 8.55 5.83
CA ALA A 23 0.22 9.47 4.97
C ALA A 23 0.53 8.76 3.66
N VAL A 24 0.59 9.49 2.56
CA VAL A 24 1.04 8.92 1.29
C VAL A 24 2.52 8.58 1.42
N ASN A 25 2.92 7.42 0.92
CA ASN A 25 4.31 6.99 0.88
C ASN A 25 4.94 7.43 -0.44
N PRO A 26 5.75 8.49 -0.45
CA PRO A 26 6.32 8.99 -1.71
C PRO A 26 7.26 7.99 -2.38
N ASP A 27 7.93 7.15 -1.62
CA ASP A 27 8.81 6.12 -2.19
C ASP A 27 8.00 5.09 -2.98
N ALA A 28 6.81 4.75 -2.50
CA ALA A 28 5.93 3.82 -3.21
C ALA A 28 5.39 4.45 -4.49
N VAL A 29 5.01 5.71 -4.44
CA VAL A 29 4.55 6.43 -5.64
C VAL A 29 5.65 6.44 -6.69
N ALA A 30 6.89 6.77 -6.29
CA ALA A 30 8.02 6.80 -7.20
C ALA A 30 8.31 5.43 -7.79
N GLN A 31 8.26 4.37 -6.98
CA GLN A 31 8.45 3.01 -7.47
C GLN A 31 7.36 2.62 -8.46
N ALA A 32 6.10 2.90 -8.13
CA ALA A 32 5.00 2.59 -9.03
C ALA A 32 5.17 3.28 -10.38
N GLU A 33 5.57 4.54 -10.37
CA GLU A 33 5.85 5.27 -11.61
C GLU A 33 6.96 4.61 -12.42
N ARG A 34 8.05 4.18 -11.76
CA ARG A 34 9.13 3.47 -12.44
C ARG A 34 8.67 2.16 -13.05
N LEU A 35 7.86 1.39 -12.32
CA LEU A 35 7.32 0.13 -12.81
C LEU A 35 6.43 0.34 -14.02
N ILE A 36 5.59 1.38 -13.99
CA ILE A 36 4.73 1.73 -15.12
C ILE A 36 5.57 2.07 -16.35
N GLN A 37 6.57 2.94 -16.20
CA GLN A 37 7.42 3.34 -17.32
C GLN A 37 8.27 2.19 -17.86
N ALA A 38 8.65 1.26 -16.98
CA ALA A 38 9.40 0.08 -17.38
C ALA A 38 8.52 -1.06 -17.90
N ARG A 39 7.21 -0.84 -17.98
CA ARG A 39 6.21 -1.83 -18.41
C ARG A 39 6.23 -3.08 -17.55
N GLN A 40 6.51 -2.91 -16.27
CA GLN A 40 6.49 -4.00 -15.29
C GLN A 40 5.13 -3.99 -14.57
N TYR A 41 4.08 -4.32 -15.33
CA TYR A 41 2.72 -4.33 -14.80
C TYR A 41 1.88 -5.44 -15.43
N VAL A 42 0.78 -5.75 -14.74
CA VAL A 42 -0.22 -6.71 -15.20
C VAL A 42 -1.55 -5.95 -15.26
N LEU A 43 -2.21 -5.99 -16.42
CA LEU A 43 -3.44 -5.23 -16.65
C LEU A 43 -4.71 -5.99 -16.25
N ASP A 44 -4.69 -7.32 -16.42
CA ASP A 44 -5.87 -8.15 -16.22
C ASP A 44 -5.58 -9.28 -15.22
N SER A 45 -5.74 -9.00 -13.95
CA SER A 45 -5.60 -10.02 -12.92
C SER A 45 -6.79 -9.97 -11.97
N GLU A 46 -7.03 -11.07 -11.28
CA GLU A 46 -7.97 -11.10 -10.17
C GLU A 46 -7.20 -10.73 -8.91
N TRP A 47 -7.39 -9.50 -8.43
CA TRP A 47 -6.59 -8.99 -7.33
C TRP A 47 -6.68 -9.88 -6.09
N GLY A 48 -7.85 -10.44 -5.78
CA GLY A 48 -8.01 -11.33 -4.65
C GLY A 48 -7.12 -12.58 -4.72
N ASP A 49 -6.77 -13.00 -5.93
CA ASP A 49 -5.93 -14.18 -6.13
C ASP A 49 -4.43 -13.86 -6.09
N VAL A 50 -4.06 -12.64 -6.47
CA VAL A 50 -2.65 -12.28 -6.66
C VAL A 50 -2.12 -11.33 -5.59
N GLN A 51 -2.98 -10.68 -4.82
CA GLN A 51 -2.50 -9.79 -3.77
C GLN A 51 -1.67 -10.58 -2.75
N PRO A 52 -0.59 -10.00 -2.23
CA PRO A 52 0.27 -10.71 -1.28
C PRO A 52 -0.49 -11.14 -0.03
N LYS A 53 -0.28 -12.37 0.36
CA LYS A 53 -0.76 -12.93 1.61
C LYS A 53 0.37 -12.93 2.63
N ALA A 54 0.07 -13.26 3.88
CA ALA A 54 1.07 -13.25 4.93
C ALA A 54 2.31 -14.08 4.58
N ALA A 55 2.11 -15.24 3.93
CA ALA A 55 3.24 -16.08 3.51
C ALA A 55 4.10 -15.39 2.47
N ASP A 56 3.49 -14.69 1.52
CA ASP A 56 4.22 -13.96 0.48
C ASP A 56 5.01 -12.80 1.08
N GLU A 57 4.42 -12.10 2.02
CA GLU A 57 5.08 -11.00 2.73
C GLU A 57 6.29 -11.50 3.50
N ASN A 58 6.12 -12.60 4.23
CA ASN A 58 7.21 -13.19 5.01
C ASN A 58 8.35 -13.64 4.09
N ALA A 59 8.03 -14.28 2.98
CA ALA A 59 9.03 -14.74 2.02
C ALA A 59 9.80 -13.55 1.43
N TYR A 60 9.11 -12.48 1.08
CA TYR A 60 9.76 -11.28 0.55
C TYR A 60 10.72 -10.67 1.57
N LEU A 61 10.28 -10.57 2.82
CA LEU A 61 11.08 -9.98 3.90
C LEU A 61 12.30 -10.82 4.27
N GLU A 62 12.34 -12.10 3.90
CA GLU A 62 13.53 -12.93 4.13
C GLU A 62 14.74 -12.49 3.32
N SER A 63 14.51 -11.86 2.16
CA SER A 63 15.58 -11.45 1.25
C SER A 63 15.55 -9.98 0.87
N HIS A 64 14.64 -9.20 1.41
CA HIS A 64 14.49 -7.78 1.11
C HIS A 64 14.37 -6.97 2.39
N SER A 65 14.77 -5.69 2.31
CA SER A 65 14.69 -4.78 3.44
C SER A 65 13.26 -4.30 3.67
N TRP A 66 13.04 -3.70 4.83
CA TRP A 66 11.76 -3.03 5.11
C TRP A 66 11.52 -1.84 4.18
N GLU A 67 12.58 -1.16 3.73
CA GLU A 67 12.46 -0.07 2.74
C GLU A 67 11.93 -0.61 1.42
N GLU A 68 12.46 -1.75 0.98
CA GLU A 68 11.97 -2.40 -0.25
C GLU A 68 10.52 -2.87 -0.10
N TYR A 69 10.18 -3.42 1.06
CA TYR A 69 8.82 -3.84 1.36
C TYR A 69 7.87 -2.63 1.36
N ALA A 70 8.27 -1.55 2.00
CA ALA A 70 7.48 -0.32 2.11
C ALA A 70 7.14 0.25 0.72
N ALA A 71 8.06 0.15 -0.23
CA ALA A 71 7.88 0.73 -1.56
C ALA A 71 6.74 0.09 -2.36
N TRP A 72 6.18 -1.02 -1.89
CA TRP A 72 5.00 -1.65 -2.50
C TRP A 72 3.68 -1.18 -1.90
N HIS A 73 3.72 -0.23 -0.97
CA HIS A 73 2.55 0.23 -0.22
C HIS A 73 2.40 1.74 -0.33
N LEU A 74 1.24 2.20 -0.82
CA LEU A 74 1.00 3.63 -1.06
C LEU A 74 0.77 4.42 0.22
N GLY A 75 0.45 3.76 1.33
CA GLY A 75 0.15 4.43 2.58
C GLY A 75 1.08 4.04 3.71
N LEU A 76 1.39 5.02 4.56
CA LEU A 76 2.10 4.82 5.82
C LEU A 76 1.11 5.05 6.95
N THR A 77 0.89 4.03 7.78
CA THR A 77 -0.03 4.13 8.90
C THR A 77 0.58 5.04 9.98
N GLU A 78 -0.08 6.15 10.26
CA GLU A 78 0.41 7.09 11.27
C GLU A 78 0.34 6.44 12.65
N GLY A 79 1.42 6.61 13.42
CA GLY A 79 1.53 6.01 14.75
C GLY A 79 2.09 4.59 14.77
N ALA A 80 2.14 3.91 13.65
CA ALA A 80 2.76 2.58 13.58
C ALA A 80 4.27 2.72 13.40
N THR A 81 5.01 1.76 13.93
CA THR A 81 6.47 1.78 13.95
C THR A 81 7.05 1.33 12.61
N ASP A 82 8.04 2.06 12.11
CA ASP A 82 8.80 1.63 10.93
C ASP A 82 9.42 0.25 11.17
N GLY A 83 9.47 -0.57 10.12
CA GLY A 83 10.00 -1.91 10.25
C GLY A 83 9.01 -2.89 10.86
N THR A 84 7.73 -2.62 10.75
CA THR A 84 6.65 -3.55 11.11
C THR A 84 5.63 -3.57 9.98
N LYS A 85 4.94 -4.68 9.81
CA LYS A 85 3.92 -4.78 8.76
C LYS A 85 2.78 -3.79 8.95
N ALA A 86 2.45 -3.45 10.19
CA ALA A 86 1.37 -2.53 10.51
C ALA A 86 1.62 -1.12 9.96
N ARG A 87 2.89 -0.75 9.73
CA ARG A 87 3.25 0.57 9.21
C ARG A 87 2.81 0.77 7.77
N TYR A 88 2.76 -0.30 6.98
CA TYR A 88 2.59 -0.19 5.52
C TYR A 88 1.23 -0.72 5.09
N ALA A 89 0.52 0.10 4.31
CA ALA A 89 -0.85 -0.19 3.88
C ALA A 89 -1.04 0.18 2.42
N PHE A 90 -2.10 -0.34 1.81
CA PHE A 90 -2.46 -0.07 0.42
C PHE A 90 -1.43 -0.63 -0.56
N VAL A 91 -1.26 -1.94 -0.51
CA VAL A 91 -0.38 -2.65 -1.44
C VAL A 91 -0.98 -2.62 -2.85
N TYR A 92 -0.12 -2.35 -3.86
CA TYR A 92 -0.58 -2.18 -5.23
C TYR A 92 0.01 -3.21 -6.20
N GLY A 93 0.85 -4.09 -5.73
CA GLY A 93 1.52 -5.07 -6.56
C GLY A 93 1.76 -6.38 -5.83
N ASP A 94 2.41 -7.32 -6.53
CA ASP A 94 2.65 -8.66 -6.03
C ASP A 94 4.11 -8.87 -5.59
N PHE A 95 4.85 -7.79 -5.29
CA PHE A 95 6.27 -7.77 -4.97
C PHE A 95 7.18 -8.07 -6.17
N ARG A 96 6.60 -8.14 -7.37
CA ARG A 96 7.35 -8.29 -8.62
C ARG A 96 6.89 -7.29 -9.66
N ARG A 97 5.57 -7.13 -9.80
CA ARG A 97 4.98 -6.20 -10.77
C ARG A 97 3.81 -5.46 -10.14
N LEU A 98 3.55 -4.30 -10.67
CA LEU A 98 2.35 -3.54 -10.34
C LEU A 98 1.15 -4.21 -11.00
N HIS A 99 0.00 -4.22 -10.32
CA HIS A 99 -1.24 -4.72 -10.89
C HIS A 99 -2.24 -3.59 -11.02
N ARG A 100 -2.84 -3.47 -12.20
CA ARG A 100 -3.88 -2.46 -12.43
C ARG A 100 -5.03 -2.66 -11.44
N THR A 101 -5.44 -3.91 -11.24
CA THR A 101 -6.50 -4.23 -10.28
C THR A 101 -6.10 -3.90 -8.85
N GLY A 102 -4.81 -3.97 -8.54
CA GLY A 102 -4.29 -3.55 -7.24
C GLY A 102 -4.44 -2.04 -7.01
N LEU A 103 -4.15 -1.23 -8.04
CA LEU A 103 -4.37 0.21 -7.96
C LEU A 103 -5.85 0.55 -7.80
N ILE A 104 -6.72 -0.14 -8.55
CA ILE A 104 -8.16 0.03 -8.42
C ILE A 104 -8.62 -0.30 -6.99
N ALA A 105 -8.10 -1.38 -6.42
CA ALA A 105 -8.43 -1.76 -5.04
C ALA A 105 -8.00 -0.67 -4.05
N CYS A 106 -6.83 -0.07 -4.28
CA CYS A 106 -6.35 1.03 -3.44
C CYS A 106 -7.28 2.24 -3.52
N VAL A 107 -7.72 2.61 -4.75
CA VAL A 107 -8.66 3.72 -4.93
C VAL A 107 -9.94 3.47 -4.15
N TYR A 108 -10.55 2.30 -4.34
CA TYR A 108 -11.82 1.99 -3.68
C TYR A 108 -11.70 1.96 -2.15
N ARG A 109 -10.64 1.34 -1.66
CA ARG A 109 -10.45 1.23 -0.21
C ARG A 109 -10.22 2.60 0.42
N ALA A 110 -9.35 3.41 -0.21
CA ALA A 110 -9.07 4.75 0.29
C ALA A 110 -10.33 5.63 0.24
N ALA A 111 -11.10 5.56 -0.85
CA ALA A 111 -12.33 6.31 -0.98
C ALA A 111 -13.36 5.88 0.07
N SER A 112 -13.53 4.58 0.28
CA SER A 112 -14.50 4.04 1.24
C SER A 112 -14.22 4.49 2.67
N TRP A 113 -12.94 4.64 3.01
CA TRP A 113 -12.52 5.03 4.35
C TRP A 113 -12.08 6.49 4.44
N ARG A 114 -12.33 7.26 3.37
CA ARG A 114 -12.09 8.71 3.31
C ARG A 114 -10.63 9.11 3.52
N HIS A 115 -9.73 8.32 2.95
CA HIS A 115 -8.30 8.65 2.93
C HIS A 115 -7.97 9.33 1.62
N LYS A 116 -8.33 10.61 1.52
CA LYS A 116 -8.33 11.36 0.27
C LYS A 116 -6.96 11.41 -0.41
N ASP A 117 -5.90 11.61 0.38
CA ASP A 117 -4.56 11.74 -0.20
C ASP A 117 -4.10 10.44 -0.84
N VAL A 118 -4.37 9.30 -0.20
CA VAL A 118 -4.04 7.99 -0.76
C VAL A 118 -4.90 7.71 -1.98
N GLU A 119 -6.19 8.04 -1.91
CA GLU A 119 -7.10 7.88 -3.04
C GLU A 119 -6.59 8.62 -4.27
N LEU A 120 -6.20 9.89 -4.10
CA LEU A 120 -5.70 10.71 -5.21
C LEU A 120 -4.39 10.16 -5.77
N ALA A 121 -3.48 9.73 -4.90
CA ALA A 121 -2.21 9.14 -5.36
C ALA A 121 -2.45 7.88 -6.19
N ALA A 122 -3.32 6.99 -5.72
CA ALA A 122 -3.65 5.76 -6.44
C ALA A 122 -4.36 6.06 -7.77
N HIS A 123 -5.27 7.04 -7.76
CA HIS A 123 -6.00 7.45 -8.96
C HIS A 123 -5.05 8.02 -10.01
N ASP A 124 -4.10 8.86 -9.60
CA ASP A 124 -3.13 9.45 -10.52
C ASP A 124 -2.23 8.38 -11.15
N LEU A 125 -1.82 7.38 -10.35
CA LEU A 125 -1.04 6.26 -10.87
C LEU A 125 -1.84 5.43 -11.86
N LEU A 126 -3.12 5.21 -11.58
CA LEU A 126 -4.00 4.48 -12.48
C LEU A 126 -4.14 5.20 -13.82
N GLN A 127 -4.30 6.53 -13.78
CA GLN A 127 -4.37 7.33 -15.00
C GLN A 127 -3.06 7.26 -15.79
N LEU A 128 -1.92 7.33 -15.12
CA LEU A 128 -0.62 7.19 -15.77
C LEU A 128 -0.49 5.82 -16.43
N LEU A 129 -0.87 4.77 -15.72
CA LEU A 129 -0.85 3.41 -16.26
C LEU A 129 -1.69 3.30 -17.53
N ASP A 130 -2.89 3.84 -17.49
CA ASP A 130 -3.80 3.77 -18.63
C ASP A 130 -3.27 4.55 -19.84
N ARG A 131 -2.58 5.66 -19.61
CA ARG A 131 -1.94 6.41 -20.70
C ARG A 131 -0.76 5.64 -21.32
N VAL A 132 0.06 5.02 -20.47
CA VAL A 132 1.26 4.30 -20.92
C VAL A 132 0.90 3.00 -21.63
N SER A 133 -0.12 2.31 -21.13
CA SER A 133 -0.51 0.99 -21.65
C SER A 133 -1.52 1.05 -22.80
N GLY A 134 -2.16 2.18 -22.97
CA GLY A 134 -3.22 2.37 -23.96
C GLY A 134 -2.79 2.62 -25.40
#